data_edaecba7c9ca7432636757ac83a422cf
#
_entry.id   edaecba7c9ca7432636757ac83a422cf
#
_cell.length_a   1.000
_cell.length_b   1.000
_cell.length_c   1.000
_cell.angle_alpha   90.00
_cell.angle_beta   90.00
_cell.angle_gamma   90.00
#
_symmetry.space_group_name_H-M   'P 1'
#
loop_
_entity.id
_entity.type
_entity.pdbx_description
1 polymer ?
#
loop_
_entity_poly.entity_id
_entity_poly.type
_entity_poly.pdbx_seq_one_letter_code
_entity_poly.pdbx_strand_id
1 'polypeptide(L)'
;KHTVLKDQTGGSYNAQSDSAYWSEQDHQWIRSLERDYSILLYLNDGFEGGALYFPNFNFRLAPKRGMLVAFPSDHRYLHAAEPLISGVRFAVVSWAKAKTPKPFTLLKS
;
A
#
# COMPACT_ATOMS: atom_id res chain seq x y z
N LYS A 1 -3.29 14.68 -1.95
CA LYS A 1 -4.38 14.37 -1.04
C LYS A 1 -3.89 13.46 0.06
N HIS A 2 -4.23 13.79 1.29
CA HIS A 2 -3.80 13.03 2.47
C HIS A 2 -5.02 12.48 3.19
N THR A 3 -4.90 11.27 3.70
CA THR A 3 -5.95 10.63 4.49
C THR A 3 -5.34 10.07 5.76
N VAL A 4 -5.94 10.37 6.89
CA VAL A 4 -5.56 9.76 8.16
C VAL A 4 -6.40 8.50 8.34
N LEU A 5 -5.72 7.38 8.52
CA LEU A 5 -6.35 6.10 8.75
C LEU A 5 -6.22 5.70 10.21
N LYS A 6 -7.31 5.15 10.75
CA LYS A 6 -7.34 4.54 12.07
C LYS A 6 -7.77 3.09 11.88
N ASP A 7 -6.88 2.16 12.22
CA ASP A 7 -7.14 0.74 12.09
C ASP A 7 -7.28 0.09 13.47
N GLN A 8 -8.24 -0.80 13.58
CA GLN A 8 -8.54 -1.56 14.79
C GLN A 8 -8.39 -3.04 14.52
N THR A 9 -8.44 -3.85 15.57
CA THR A 9 -8.34 -5.30 15.46
C THR A 9 -9.48 -5.88 14.61
N GLY A 10 -9.20 -6.99 13.93
CA GLY A 10 -10.21 -7.73 13.17
C GLY A 10 -10.40 -7.28 11.72
N GLY A 11 -9.50 -6.48 11.17
CA GLY A 11 -9.55 -6.08 9.78
C GLY A 11 -9.32 -7.24 8.81
N SER A 12 -9.77 -7.08 7.57
CA SER A 12 -9.54 -8.07 6.52
C SER A 12 -8.15 -7.91 5.90
N TYR A 13 -7.65 -9.02 5.34
CA TYR A 13 -6.36 -9.07 4.69
C TYR A 13 -6.55 -9.35 3.21
N ASN A 14 -6.37 -8.31 2.37
CA ASN A 14 -6.42 -8.45 0.92
C ASN A 14 -5.30 -7.62 0.30
N ALA A 15 -4.45 -8.26 -0.51
CA ALA A 15 -3.42 -7.55 -1.23
C ALA A 15 -4.05 -6.73 -2.36
N GLN A 16 -3.58 -5.50 -2.53
CA GLN A 16 -4.12 -4.59 -3.54
C GLN A 16 -3.03 -3.71 -4.13
N SER A 17 -3.31 -3.17 -5.29
CA SER A 17 -2.55 -2.10 -5.91
C SER A 17 -3.25 -0.78 -5.67
N ASP A 18 -2.50 0.31 -5.50
CA ASP A 18 -3.08 1.63 -5.30
C ASP A 18 -3.48 2.34 -6.58
N SER A 19 -3.02 1.89 -7.74
CA SER A 19 -3.32 2.56 -9.01
C SER A 19 -3.94 1.66 -10.06
N ALA A 20 -3.95 0.34 -9.86
CA ALA A 20 -4.38 -0.60 -10.88
C ALA A 20 -5.23 -1.72 -10.30
N TYR A 21 -6.00 -2.34 -11.16
CA TYR A 21 -6.73 -3.54 -10.82
C TYR A 21 -6.51 -4.60 -11.90
N TRP A 22 -6.70 -5.86 -11.52
CA TRP A 22 -6.63 -6.96 -12.46
C TRP A 22 -7.95 -7.12 -13.19
N SER A 23 -7.89 -7.15 -14.53
CA SER A 23 -9.06 -7.40 -15.36
C SER A 23 -9.13 -8.88 -15.74
N GLU A 24 -10.10 -9.60 -15.23
CA GLU A 24 -10.34 -10.99 -15.60
C GLU A 24 -10.72 -11.12 -17.07
N GLN A 25 -11.46 -10.14 -17.59
CA GLN A 25 -11.91 -10.13 -18.98
C GLN A 25 -10.74 -9.98 -19.94
N ASP A 26 -9.81 -9.08 -19.64
CA ASP A 26 -8.69 -8.75 -20.51
C ASP A 26 -7.41 -9.48 -20.15
N HIS A 27 -7.37 -10.18 -19.03
CA HIS A 27 -6.20 -10.86 -18.48
C HIS A 27 -4.98 -9.95 -18.38
N GLN A 28 -5.22 -8.74 -17.85
CA GLN A 28 -4.14 -7.77 -17.67
C GLN A 28 -4.45 -6.79 -16.55
N TRP A 29 -3.41 -6.12 -16.08
CA TRP A 29 -3.53 -5.03 -15.13
C TRP A 29 -3.95 -3.76 -15.85
N ILE A 30 -4.94 -3.06 -15.29
CA ILE A 30 -5.45 -1.80 -15.84
C ILE A 30 -5.26 -0.71 -14.81
N ARG A 31 -4.65 0.39 -15.23
CA ARG A 31 -4.49 1.57 -14.37
C ARG A 31 -5.82 2.31 -14.27
N SER A 32 -6.33 2.44 -13.06
CA SER A 32 -7.61 3.10 -12.80
C SER A 32 -7.46 4.45 -12.10
N LEU A 33 -6.33 4.70 -11.44
CA LEU A 33 -6.07 5.93 -10.69
C LEU A 33 -4.72 6.51 -11.09
N GLU A 34 -4.66 7.84 -11.16
CA GLU A 34 -3.42 8.56 -11.47
C GLU A 34 -2.58 8.75 -10.20
N ARG A 35 -2.05 7.65 -9.70
CA ARG A 35 -1.15 7.62 -8.54
C ARG A 35 0.14 6.97 -8.97
N ASP A 36 1.25 7.70 -8.86
CA ASP A 36 2.56 7.18 -9.23
C ASP A 36 3.29 6.62 -8.03
N TYR A 37 3.15 7.27 -6.88
CA TYR A 37 3.80 6.83 -5.64
C TYR A 37 2.82 6.86 -4.50
N SER A 38 2.90 5.83 -3.67
CA SER A 38 2.14 5.71 -2.42
C SER A 38 3.08 6.02 -1.26
N ILE A 39 2.60 6.80 -0.30
CA ILE A 39 3.39 7.27 0.83
C ILE A 39 2.60 7.00 2.10
N LEU A 40 3.24 6.34 3.05
CA LEU A 40 2.67 6.04 4.35
C LEU A 40 3.54 6.64 5.44
N LEU A 41 2.92 7.36 6.36
CA LEU A 41 3.60 7.83 7.57
C LEU A 41 2.88 7.22 8.77
N TYR A 42 3.60 6.41 9.54
CA TYR A 42 3.06 5.80 10.75
C TYR A 42 3.18 6.75 11.92
N LEU A 43 2.04 7.02 12.59
CA LEU A 43 1.96 8.01 13.66
C LEU A 43 2.18 7.42 15.04
N ASN A 44 2.04 6.10 15.17
CA ASN A 44 2.22 5.43 16.44
C ASN A 44 2.79 4.02 16.26
N ASP A 45 3.19 3.41 17.35
CA ASP A 45 3.53 2.01 17.45
C ASP A 45 2.88 1.45 18.73
N GLY A 46 3.39 0.33 19.26
CA GLY A 46 2.82 -0.26 20.46
C GLY A 46 1.58 -1.12 20.22
N PHE A 47 1.31 -1.45 18.97
CA PHE A 47 0.29 -2.43 18.59
C PHE A 47 0.96 -3.74 18.15
N GLU A 48 0.22 -4.83 18.16
CA GLU A 48 0.68 -6.12 17.67
C GLU A 48 0.02 -6.45 16.34
N GLY A 49 0.76 -7.09 15.45
CA GLY A 49 0.30 -7.36 14.08
C GLY A 49 0.40 -6.11 13.23
N GLY A 50 -0.42 -6.03 12.20
CA GLY A 50 -0.53 -4.84 11.37
C GLY A 50 0.68 -4.56 10.49
N ALA A 51 1.51 -5.54 10.20
CA ALA A 51 2.65 -5.36 9.30
C ALA A 51 2.17 -5.01 7.89
N LEU A 52 2.98 -4.24 7.19
CA LEU A 52 2.77 -3.98 5.77
C LEU A 52 3.48 -5.09 4.99
N TYR A 53 2.72 -5.84 4.20
CA TYR A 53 3.25 -6.99 3.47
C TYR A 53 3.16 -6.78 1.96
N PHE A 54 4.26 -7.08 1.27
CA PHE A 54 4.35 -7.03 -0.18
C PHE A 54 4.53 -8.47 -0.71
N PRO A 55 3.46 -9.13 -1.16
CA PRO A 55 3.54 -10.53 -1.53
C PRO A 55 4.48 -10.83 -2.69
N ASN A 56 4.59 -9.93 -3.67
CA ASN A 56 5.48 -10.15 -4.80
C ASN A 56 6.95 -10.19 -4.43
N PHE A 57 7.30 -9.61 -3.29
CA PHE A 57 8.68 -9.57 -2.79
C PHE A 57 8.86 -10.45 -1.56
N ASN A 58 7.79 -11.05 -1.08
CA ASN A 58 7.79 -11.76 0.21
C ASN A 58 8.44 -10.91 1.31
N PHE A 59 8.07 -9.64 1.36
CA PHE A 59 8.66 -8.68 2.26
C PHE A 59 7.59 -8.14 3.22
N ARG A 60 7.92 -8.18 4.50
CA ARG A 60 7.03 -7.72 5.56
C ARG A 60 7.73 -6.65 6.37
N LEU A 61 7.06 -5.52 6.56
CA LEU A 61 7.58 -4.38 7.30
C LEU A 61 6.75 -4.16 8.55
N ALA A 62 7.41 -4.20 9.71
CA ALA A 62 6.77 -3.87 10.99
C ALA A 62 6.77 -2.35 11.16
N PRO A 63 5.59 -1.71 11.28
CA PRO A 63 5.52 -0.27 11.43
C PRO A 63 6.13 0.21 12.75
N LYS A 64 6.75 1.38 12.71
CA LYS A 64 7.25 2.08 13.89
C LYS A 64 6.83 3.53 13.82
N ARG A 65 6.62 4.15 14.97
CA ARG A 65 6.25 5.57 15.04
C ARG A 65 7.27 6.43 14.31
N GLY A 66 6.78 7.30 13.44
CA GLY A 66 7.62 8.20 12.64
C GLY A 66 8.19 7.57 11.38
N MET A 67 7.93 6.29 11.12
CA MET A 67 8.41 5.62 9.92
C MET A 67 7.67 6.11 8.69
N LEU A 68 8.42 6.52 7.68
CA LEU A 68 7.91 6.89 6.37
C LEU A 68 8.23 5.78 5.38
N VAL A 69 7.20 5.31 4.69
CA VAL A 69 7.34 4.28 3.65
C VAL A 69 6.81 4.85 2.35
N ALA A 70 7.59 4.73 1.28
CA ALA A 70 7.17 5.16 -0.04
C ALA A 70 7.47 4.06 -1.05
N PHE A 71 6.55 3.84 -1.97
CA PHE A 71 6.70 2.82 -3.00
C PHE A 71 5.86 3.20 -4.23
N PRO A 72 6.22 2.68 -5.41
CA PRO A 72 5.40 2.88 -6.60
C PRO A 72 3.99 2.32 -6.42
N SER A 73 3.00 3.05 -6.91
CA SER A 73 1.59 2.67 -6.72
C SER A 73 1.10 1.58 -7.66
N ASP A 74 1.95 1.06 -8.52
CA ASP A 74 1.57 0.12 -9.57
C ASP A 74 1.40 -1.31 -9.06
N HIS A 75 0.96 -2.18 -9.95
CA HIS A 75 0.62 -3.58 -9.63
C HIS A 75 1.81 -4.44 -9.17
N ARG A 76 3.05 -4.01 -9.43
CA ARG A 76 4.23 -4.72 -8.96
C ARG A 76 4.34 -4.69 -7.45
N TYR A 77 3.76 -3.65 -6.84
CA TYR A 77 3.80 -3.39 -5.43
C TYR A 77 2.44 -3.64 -4.79
N LEU A 78 1.87 -4.80 -5.11
CA LEU A 78 0.71 -5.28 -4.36
C LEU A 78 1.08 -5.31 -2.89
N HIS A 79 0.19 -4.83 -2.05
CA HIS A 79 0.46 -4.76 -0.63
C HIS A 79 -0.83 -4.97 0.17
N ALA A 80 -0.65 -5.36 1.41
CA ALA A 80 -1.75 -5.52 2.34
C ALA A 80 -1.27 -5.13 3.73
N ALA A 81 -2.16 -4.51 4.48
CA ALA A 81 -1.96 -4.32 5.91
C ALA A 81 -2.47 -5.58 6.61
N GLU A 82 -1.56 -6.30 7.26
CA GLU A 82 -1.96 -7.48 8.02
C GLU A 82 -2.85 -7.07 9.18
N PRO A 83 -3.80 -7.93 9.60
CA PRO A 83 -4.69 -7.59 10.68
C PRO A 83 -3.97 -7.25 11.98
N LEU A 84 -4.49 -6.28 12.70
CA LEU A 84 -4.01 -5.99 14.05
C LEU A 84 -4.47 -7.09 15.00
N ILE A 85 -3.55 -7.55 15.84
CA ILE A 85 -3.84 -8.52 16.89
C ILE A 85 -4.31 -7.78 18.15
N SER A 86 -3.62 -6.67 18.46
CA SER A 86 -3.99 -5.82 19.58
C SER A 86 -3.56 -4.38 19.32
N GLY A 87 -4.23 -3.45 19.97
CA GLY A 87 -3.92 -2.02 19.87
C GLY A 87 -4.63 -1.34 18.71
N VAL A 88 -4.18 -0.13 18.42
CA VAL A 88 -4.72 0.73 17.36
C VAL A 88 -3.55 1.27 16.56
N ARG A 89 -3.71 1.31 15.24
CA ARG A 89 -2.71 1.89 14.34
C ARG A 89 -3.26 3.17 13.71
N PHE A 90 -2.47 4.24 13.79
CA PHE A 90 -2.74 5.49 13.08
C PHE A 90 -1.67 5.71 12.02
N ALA A 91 -2.10 6.01 10.82
CA ALA A 91 -1.20 6.30 9.71
C ALA A 91 -1.79 7.39 8.81
N VAL A 92 -0.91 8.15 8.18
CA VAL A 92 -1.29 9.08 7.12
C VAL A 92 -0.95 8.42 5.80
N VAL A 93 -1.92 8.37 4.90
CA VAL A 93 -1.72 7.87 3.54
C VAL A 93 -1.79 9.04 2.59
N SER A 94 -0.84 9.11 1.67
CA SER A 94 -0.79 10.12 0.64
C SER A 94 -0.33 9.51 -0.67
N TRP A 95 -0.71 10.13 -1.77
CA TRP A 95 -0.28 9.70 -3.10
C TRP A 95 0.27 10.89 -3.84
N ALA A 96 1.34 10.64 -4.60
CA ALA A 96 1.99 11.65 -5.40
C ALA A 96 1.98 11.25 -6.87
N LYS A 97 1.91 12.26 -7.73
CA LYS A 97 2.08 12.10 -9.17
C LYS A 97 3.48 12.57 -9.53
N ALA A 98 4.13 11.85 -10.43
CA ALA A 98 5.41 12.29 -10.98
C ALA A 98 5.20 13.54 -11.86
N LYS A 99 6.17 14.44 -11.87
CA LYS A 99 6.14 15.64 -12.74
C LYS A 99 6.04 15.25 -14.22
N THR A 100 6.77 14.20 -14.59
CA THR A 100 6.64 13.58 -15.90
C THR A 100 6.02 12.23 -15.67
N PRO A 101 4.72 12.06 -15.99
CA PRO A 101 4.04 10.81 -15.73
C PRO A 101 4.76 9.67 -16.42
N LYS A 102 5.04 8.61 -15.66
CA LYS A 102 5.58 7.40 -16.24
C LYS A 102 4.45 6.65 -16.92
N PRO A 103 4.67 6.15 -18.13
CA PRO A 103 3.69 5.27 -18.74
C PRO A 103 3.49 4.05 -17.83
N PHE A 104 2.26 3.59 -17.78
CA PHE A 104 1.95 2.36 -17.05
C PHE A 104 2.53 1.20 -17.84
N THR A 105 3.70 0.78 -17.48
CA THR A 105 4.40 -0.29 -18.17
C THR A 105 4.33 -1.56 -17.37
N LEU A 106 4.01 -2.65 -18.04
CA LEU A 106 4.20 -3.96 -17.45
C LEU A 106 5.68 -4.19 -17.27
N LEU A 107 6.08 -4.62 -16.10
CA LEU A 107 7.45 -5.02 -15.89
C LEU A 107 7.72 -6.24 -16.72
N LYS A 108 8.72 -6.11 -17.55
CA LYS A 108 9.36 -7.27 -18.12
C LYS A 108 10.30 -7.81 -17.04
N SER A 109 9.93 -8.91 -16.52
CA SER A 109 10.79 -9.64 -15.60
C SER A 109 12.02 -10.13 -16.34
#